data_cc211d8f1f2b255fd22e263841e74a9e
#
_entry.id   cc211d8f1f2b255fd22e263841e74a9e
#
_cell.length_a   1.000
_cell.length_b   1.000
_cell.length_c   1.000
_cell.angle_alpha   90.00
_cell.angle_beta   90.00
_cell.angle_gamma   90.00
#
_symmetry.space_group_name_H-M   'P 1'
#
loop_
_entity.id
_entity.type
_entity.pdbx_description
1 polymer ?
#
loop_
_entity_poly.entity_id
_entity_poly.type
_entity_poly.pdbx_seq_one_letter_code
_entity_poly.pdbx_strand_id
1 'polypeptide(L)'
;DPRRDSGFSIFYMGINIGAFFAPLACGYLAQGESFKRFVAGMGFDVSTSWHWAFGAAGVGMCLGLIVFLSKHKSFPDVPPSSDHKASDEAGYEELADESVSAAAASAVADSRPRNPIIAVILSLILPGMGHMYKGQMGAGLSWLFAYVLAWVWYFSGGGAILGGVLIILVIACAISVVRRSTATTQLSAAEWKRVGAIFVFFLFTILFWAAYEQKGASLNLFAKDLVRTEVFGMRFPSSWLQSCTPLFVIVLAPLFSLLWVRWGKRQPSSPVKFTFGLIFIGLAYCLLVPAAAMTAYGRISPLWLVGLYFLEVVGEMCLSPVGLSTVTKLAPLKLVGIMMGVWFLAASFGSKLAGYLSGFYVPQSGQLVKLYGTIAVGLLISAGILALLTPRVKKLMGTVN
;
A
#
# COMPACT_ATOMS: atom_id res chain seq x y z
N ASP A 1 -26.38 -1.78 3.73
CA ASP A 1 -26.86 -0.39 3.86
C ASP A 1 -26.23 0.44 2.71
N PRO A 2 -27.06 1.01 1.81
CA PRO A 2 -26.55 1.82 0.68
C PRO A 2 -25.76 3.07 1.14
N ARG A 3 -25.88 3.47 2.40
CA ARG A 3 -25.13 4.60 2.98
C ARG A 3 -23.70 4.22 3.40
N ARG A 4 -23.37 2.93 3.44
CA ARG A 4 -22.04 2.45 3.83
C ARG A 4 -20.92 3.01 2.96
N ASP A 5 -21.12 2.99 1.65
CA ASP A 5 -20.12 3.50 0.69
C ASP A 5 -19.92 5.01 0.81
N SER A 6 -21.02 5.75 1.05
CA SER A 6 -20.94 7.18 1.33
C SER A 6 -20.20 7.48 2.63
N GLY A 7 -20.40 6.67 3.68
CA GLY A 7 -19.68 6.78 4.95
C GLY A 7 -18.17 6.59 4.77
N PHE A 8 -17.75 5.58 4.00
CA PHE A 8 -16.33 5.36 3.68
C PHE A 8 -15.75 6.51 2.87
N SER A 9 -16.49 7.07 1.92
CA SER A 9 -16.04 8.22 1.13
C SER A 9 -15.81 9.45 2.01
N ILE A 10 -16.72 9.73 2.95
CA ILE A 10 -16.56 10.85 3.91
C ILE A 10 -15.34 10.61 4.81
N PHE A 11 -15.16 9.39 5.32
CA PHE A 11 -14.01 9.03 6.14
C PHE A 11 -12.69 9.20 5.37
N TYR A 12 -12.62 8.71 4.14
CA TYR A 12 -11.44 8.86 3.27
C TYR A 12 -11.14 10.34 2.96
N MET A 13 -12.18 11.14 2.71
CA MET A 13 -12.03 12.60 2.53
C MET A 13 -11.49 13.25 3.81
N GLY A 14 -11.98 12.88 4.99
CA GLY A 14 -11.49 13.37 6.28
C GLY A 14 -10.00 13.09 6.48
N ILE A 15 -9.52 11.89 6.14
CA ILE A 15 -8.10 11.54 6.19
C ILE A 15 -7.28 12.48 5.28
N ASN A 16 -7.73 12.71 4.05
CA ASN A 16 -7.00 13.55 3.09
C ASN A 16 -7.04 15.04 3.46
N ILE A 17 -8.12 15.52 4.06
CA ILE A 17 -8.19 16.89 4.62
C ILE A 17 -7.15 17.02 5.75
N GLY A 18 -7.07 16.07 6.67
CA GLY A 18 -6.04 16.04 7.70
C GLY A 18 -4.62 16.00 7.13
N ALA A 19 -4.38 15.14 6.14
CA ALA A 19 -3.10 15.03 5.45
C ALA A 19 -2.71 16.32 4.67
N PHE A 20 -3.70 17.09 4.21
CA PHE A 20 -3.46 18.41 3.58
C PHE A 20 -2.99 19.45 4.60
N PHE A 21 -3.68 19.57 5.72
CA PHE A 21 -3.38 20.59 6.72
C PHE A 21 -2.15 20.25 7.59
N ALA A 22 -1.85 18.98 7.82
CA ALA A 22 -0.76 18.58 8.71
C ALA A 22 0.63 19.12 8.27
N PRO A 23 1.08 18.97 7.00
CA PRO A 23 2.34 19.56 6.56
C PRO A 23 2.35 21.08 6.57
N LEU A 24 1.19 21.72 6.37
CA LEU A 24 1.08 23.19 6.44
C LEU A 24 1.29 23.67 7.87
N ALA A 25 0.59 23.11 8.83
CA ALA A 25 0.69 23.48 10.24
C ALA A 25 2.06 23.10 10.83
N CYS A 26 2.43 21.81 10.76
CA CYS A 26 3.70 21.34 11.32
C CYS A 26 4.91 21.92 10.57
N GLY A 27 4.80 22.11 9.26
CA GLY A 27 5.86 22.75 8.47
C GLY A 27 6.08 24.20 8.84
N TYR A 28 5.01 24.97 9.08
CA TYR A 28 5.12 26.33 9.58
C TYR A 28 5.76 26.39 10.95
N LEU A 29 5.34 25.54 11.88
CA LEU A 29 5.91 25.48 13.24
C LEU A 29 7.38 25.04 13.23
N ALA A 30 7.77 24.07 12.39
CA ALA A 30 9.14 23.58 12.33
C ALA A 30 10.09 24.51 11.56
N GLN A 31 9.63 25.08 10.44
CA GLN A 31 10.50 25.72 9.44
C GLN A 31 10.17 27.20 9.20
N GLY A 32 9.01 27.70 9.63
CA GLY A 32 8.56 29.07 9.38
C GLY A 32 9.43 30.11 10.11
N GLU A 33 10.01 31.06 9.38
CA GLU A 33 10.90 32.09 9.92
C GLU A 33 10.22 33.00 10.96
N SER A 34 8.92 33.29 10.75
CA SER A 34 8.13 34.09 11.71
C SER A 34 7.93 33.34 13.03
N PHE A 35 7.68 32.02 12.97
CA PHE A 35 7.52 31.19 14.17
C PHE A 35 8.86 31.00 14.90
N LYS A 36 9.96 30.79 14.17
CA LYS A 36 11.30 30.72 14.75
C LYS A 36 11.68 32.00 15.50
N ARG A 37 11.36 33.17 14.92
CA ARG A 37 11.55 34.47 15.60
C ARG A 37 10.70 34.59 16.87
N PHE A 38 9.47 34.12 16.84
CA PHE A 38 8.57 34.05 17.97
C PHE A 38 9.17 33.18 19.11
N VAL A 39 9.64 31.97 18.78
CA VAL A 39 10.28 31.05 19.72
C VAL A 39 11.55 31.65 20.32
N ALA A 40 12.38 32.29 19.50
CA ALA A 40 13.56 33.02 19.97
C ALA A 40 13.19 34.20 20.92
N GLY A 41 12.12 34.93 20.61
CA GLY A 41 11.59 36.02 21.46
C GLY A 41 11.08 35.54 22.82
N MET A 42 10.70 34.27 22.96
CA MET A 42 10.36 33.63 24.23
C MET A 42 11.59 33.12 25.00
N GLY A 43 12.80 33.30 24.46
CA GLY A 43 14.04 32.84 25.10
C GLY A 43 14.38 31.36 24.83
N PHE A 44 13.69 30.67 23.94
CA PHE A 44 14.00 29.31 23.54
C PHE A 44 14.96 29.26 22.33
N ASP A 45 15.76 28.21 22.25
CA ASP A 45 16.59 27.95 21.09
C ASP A 45 15.75 27.72 19.85
N VAL A 46 16.13 28.28 18.70
CA VAL A 46 15.41 28.17 17.43
C VAL A 46 15.29 26.71 16.97
N SER A 47 16.23 25.84 17.32
CA SER A 47 16.18 24.40 17.03
C SER A 47 14.98 23.71 17.68
N THR A 48 14.46 24.26 18.80
CA THR A 48 13.26 23.72 19.49
C THR A 48 11.98 23.87 18.69
N SER A 49 11.98 24.64 17.60
CA SER A 49 10.82 24.78 16.69
C SER A 49 10.26 23.45 16.22
N TRP A 50 11.10 22.42 16.04
CA TRP A 50 10.68 21.06 15.70
C TRP A 50 9.85 20.39 16.80
N HIS A 51 10.15 20.64 18.06
CA HIS A 51 9.37 20.11 19.19
C HIS A 51 7.95 20.66 19.20
N TRP A 52 7.77 21.92 18.84
CA TRP A 52 6.44 22.53 18.69
C TRP A 52 5.63 21.87 17.57
N ALA A 53 6.27 21.54 16.44
CA ALA A 53 5.62 20.85 15.34
C ALA A 53 5.14 19.45 15.74
N PHE A 54 5.99 18.66 16.41
CA PHE A 54 5.61 17.34 16.95
C PHE A 54 4.57 17.47 18.08
N GLY A 55 4.70 18.48 18.95
CA GLY A 55 3.73 18.76 20.00
C GLY A 55 2.34 19.05 19.44
N ALA A 56 2.24 19.82 18.36
CA ALA A 56 0.97 20.09 17.68
C ALA A 56 0.29 18.82 17.18
N ALA A 57 1.05 17.86 16.62
CA ALA A 57 0.52 16.57 16.24
C ALA A 57 0.00 15.80 17.48
N GLY A 58 0.72 15.81 18.59
CA GLY A 58 0.30 15.23 19.87
C GLY A 58 -1.01 15.83 20.40
N VAL A 59 -1.14 17.16 20.35
CA VAL A 59 -2.40 17.86 20.71
C VAL A 59 -3.55 17.40 19.82
N GLY A 60 -3.34 17.33 18.52
CA GLY A 60 -4.35 16.83 17.58
C GLY A 60 -4.80 15.41 17.91
N MET A 61 -3.88 14.50 18.25
CA MET A 61 -4.18 13.14 18.70
C MET A 61 -4.99 13.12 20.01
N CYS A 62 -4.63 13.94 20.98
CA CYS A 62 -5.37 14.06 22.25
C CYS A 62 -6.80 14.56 22.01
N LEU A 63 -6.99 15.57 21.15
CA LEU A 63 -8.31 16.05 20.77
C LEU A 63 -9.13 14.95 20.08
N GLY A 64 -8.53 14.20 19.16
CA GLY A 64 -9.17 13.05 18.50
C GLY A 64 -9.61 11.99 19.52
N LEU A 65 -8.75 11.66 20.48
CA LEU A 65 -9.06 10.72 21.55
C LEU A 65 -10.20 11.24 22.46
N ILE A 66 -10.21 12.52 22.84
CA ILE A 66 -11.28 13.12 23.62
C ILE A 66 -12.62 13.04 22.88
N VAL A 67 -12.65 13.38 21.60
CA VAL A 67 -13.85 13.25 20.75
C VAL A 67 -14.33 11.81 20.70
N PHE A 68 -13.42 10.86 20.49
CA PHE A 68 -13.73 9.43 20.44
C PHE A 68 -14.34 8.96 21.79
N LEU A 69 -13.68 9.27 22.91
CA LEU A 69 -14.14 8.88 24.25
C LEU A 69 -15.49 9.54 24.62
N SER A 70 -15.72 10.77 24.18
CA SER A 70 -16.99 11.46 24.42
C SER A 70 -18.16 10.89 23.62
N LYS A 71 -17.87 10.28 22.47
CA LYS A 71 -18.88 9.74 21.53
C LYS A 71 -18.93 8.21 21.48
N HIS A 72 -18.05 7.48 22.19
CA HIS A 72 -17.98 6.01 22.09
C HIS A 72 -19.31 5.32 22.41
N LYS A 73 -20.11 5.85 23.35
CA LYS A 73 -21.44 5.33 23.68
C LYS A 73 -22.49 5.53 22.58
N SER A 74 -22.21 6.37 21.59
CA SER A 74 -23.10 6.59 20.44
C SER A 74 -22.84 5.60 19.29
N PHE A 75 -21.78 4.79 19.38
CA PHE A 75 -21.56 3.71 18.43
C PHE A 75 -22.45 2.52 18.80
N PRO A 76 -23.19 1.95 17.84
CA PRO A 76 -23.95 0.73 18.11
C PRO A 76 -22.98 -0.39 18.50
N ASP A 77 -23.34 -1.16 19.51
CA ASP A 77 -22.63 -2.40 19.84
C ASP A 77 -22.70 -3.31 18.61
N VAL A 78 -21.55 -3.59 18.02
CA VAL A 78 -21.45 -4.58 16.95
C VAL A 78 -21.51 -5.94 17.62
N PRO A 79 -22.58 -6.74 17.38
CA PRO A 79 -22.67 -8.06 17.98
C PRO A 79 -21.43 -8.89 17.58
N PRO A 80 -20.95 -9.79 18.46
CA PRO A 80 -19.86 -10.69 18.12
C PRO A 80 -20.18 -11.43 16.83
N SER A 81 -19.16 -11.66 16.00
CA SER A 81 -19.27 -12.20 14.62
C SER A 81 -19.98 -13.57 14.48
N SER A 82 -20.40 -14.18 15.60
CA SER A 82 -21.23 -15.40 15.62
C SER A 82 -22.65 -15.19 15.10
N ASP A 83 -23.22 -13.97 15.22
CA ASP A 83 -24.60 -13.69 14.81
C ASP A 83 -24.71 -13.23 13.35
N HIS A 84 -23.61 -12.87 12.72
CA HIS A 84 -23.59 -12.56 11.28
C HIS A 84 -23.73 -13.79 10.38
N LYS A 85 -23.52 -15.01 10.91
CA LYS A 85 -23.68 -16.23 10.10
C LYS A 85 -25.10 -16.46 9.60
N ALA A 86 -26.12 -16.10 10.38
CA ALA A 86 -27.51 -16.38 10.03
C ALA A 86 -28.12 -15.36 9.05
N SER A 87 -27.70 -14.09 9.11
CA SER A 87 -28.23 -13.03 8.21
C SER A 87 -27.52 -12.99 6.86
N ASP A 88 -26.25 -13.39 6.82
CA ASP A 88 -25.49 -13.45 5.57
C ASP A 88 -25.82 -14.71 4.77
N GLU A 89 -26.09 -15.85 5.43
CA GLU A 89 -26.54 -17.08 4.76
C GLU A 89 -27.91 -16.91 4.09
N ALA A 90 -28.86 -16.22 4.70
CA ALA A 90 -30.19 -16.00 4.13
C ALA A 90 -30.21 -15.06 2.90
N GLY A 91 -29.28 -14.11 2.82
CA GLY A 91 -29.16 -13.19 1.68
C GLY A 91 -28.36 -13.75 0.49
N TYR A 92 -27.58 -14.79 0.72
CA TYR A 92 -26.76 -15.44 -0.31
C TYR A 92 -27.40 -16.72 -0.89
N GLU A 93 -28.34 -17.34 -0.20
CA GLU A 93 -29.07 -18.52 -0.71
C GLU A 93 -29.92 -18.19 -1.93
N GLU A 94 -30.49 -16.99 -2.03
CA GLU A 94 -31.34 -16.60 -3.16
C GLU A 94 -30.57 -16.31 -4.46
N LEU A 95 -29.25 -16.07 -4.38
CA LEU A 95 -28.36 -15.86 -5.55
C LEU A 95 -27.45 -17.06 -5.86
N ALA A 96 -27.47 -18.09 -5.02
CA ALA A 96 -26.49 -19.18 -5.05
C ALA A 96 -27.04 -20.49 -5.66
N ASP A 97 -28.32 -20.62 -5.92
CA ASP A 97 -28.97 -21.92 -6.18
C ASP A 97 -28.58 -22.56 -7.52
N GLU A 98 -28.13 -21.82 -8.53
CA GLU A 98 -27.62 -22.41 -9.79
C GLU A 98 -26.11 -22.62 -9.84
N SER A 99 -25.31 -21.84 -9.09
CA SER A 99 -23.84 -21.93 -9.15
C SER A 99 -23.26 -22.89 -8.10
N VAL A 100 -23.96 -23.12 -6.98
CA VAL A 100 -23.50 -23.95 -5.86
C VAL A 100 -23.59 -25.44 -6.20
N SER A 101 -24.60 -25.88 -6.97
CA SER A 101 -24.74 -27.25 -7.42
C SER A 101 -23.56 -27.73 -8.33
N ALA A 102 -23.10 -26.84 -9.21
CA ALA A 102 -21.95 -27.14 -10.08
C ALA A 102 -20.61 -27.06 -9.31
N ALA A 103 -20.50 -26.15 -8.35
CA ALA A 103 -19.30 -25.98 -7.50
C ALA A 103 -19.16 -27.11 -6.48
N ALA A 104 -20.26 -27.59 -5.89
CA ALA A 104 -20.27 -28.74 -4.97
C ALA A 104 -19.88 -30.05 -5.68
N ALA A 105 -20.35 -30.28 -6.89
CA ALA A 105 -19.97 -31.44 -7.70
C ALA A 105 -18.47 -31.43 -8.08
N SER A 106 -17.89 -30.24 -8.31
CA SER A 106 -16.46 -30.07 -8.61
C SER A 106 -15.57 -30.20 -7.34
N ALA A 107 -16.07 -29.80 -6.18
CA ALA A 107 -15.34 -29.89 -4.92
C ALA A 107 -15.16 -31.34 -4.42
N VAL A 108 -16.09 -32.23 -4.73
CA VAL A 108 -16.01 -33.66 -4.41
C VAL A 108 -14.97 -34.38 -5.29
N ALA A 109 -14.69 -33.85 -6.50
CA ALA A 109 -13.74 -34.47 -7.43
C ALA A 109 -12.26 -34.21 -7.13
N ASP A 110 -11.92 -33.24 -6.27
CA ASP A 110 -10.52 -32.80 -6.00
C ASP A 110 -9.99 -33.26 -4.62
N SER A 111 -10.55 -34.34 -4.04
CA SER A 111 -10.11 -34.91 -2.76
C SER A 111 -8.86 -35.79 -2.86
N ARG A 112 -7.93 -35.52 -3.80
CA ARG A 112 -6.66 -36.23 -3.86
C ARG A 112 -5.79 -35.85 -2.64
N PRO A 113 -5.24 -36.85 -1.92
CA PRO A 113 -4.33 -36.56 -0.80
C PRO A 113 -3.12 -35.80 -1.33
N ARG A 114 -2.92 -34.57 -0.85
CA ARG A 114 -1.80 -33.74 -1.28
C ARG A 114 -0.49 -34.33 -0.78
N ASN A 115 0.46 -34.46 -1.70
CA ASN A 115 1.74 -35.12 -1.44
C ASN A 115 2.52 -34.36 -0.35
N PRO A 116 2.85 -35.02 0.79
CA PRO A 116 3.57 -34.39 1.89
C PRO A 116 4.97 -33.94 1.47
N ILE A 117 5.61 -34.63 0.54
CA ILE A 117 6.96 -34.29 0.05
C ILE A 117 6.93 -32.95 -0.69
N ILE A 118 5.94 -32.73 -1.53
CA ILE A 118 5.75 -31.44 -2.24
C ILE A 118 5.52 -30.31 -1.23
N ALA A 119 4.73 -30.55 -0.19
CA ALA A 119 4.50 -29.56 0.87
C ALA A 119 5.78 -29.20 1.63
N VAL A 120 6.66 -30.16 1.91
CA VAL A 120 7.97 -29.92 2.53
C VAL A 120 8.86 -29.11 1.60
N ILE A 121 8.98 -29.51 0.33
CA ILE A 121 9.79 -28.80 -0.68
C ILE A 121 9.34 -27.35 -0.80
N LEU A 122 8.04 -27.11 -0.90
CA LEU A 122 7.48 -25.75 -0.97
C LEU A 122 7.79 -24.92 0.28
N SER A 123 7.78 -25.55 1.49
CA SER A 123 8.13 -24.86 2.73
C SER A 123 9.62 -24.56 2.86
N LEU A 124 10.48 -25.33 2.21
CA LEU A 124 11.92 -25.07 2.15
C LEU A 124 12.26 -23.94 1.19
N ILE A 125 11.49 -23.80 0.09
CA ILE A 125 11.65 -22.70 -0.88
C ILE A 125 11.17 -21.38 -0.26
N LEU A 126 9.96 -21.40 0.32
CA LEU A 126 9.38 -20.23 0.98
C LEU A 126 8.53 -20.69 2.18
N PRO A 127 8.92 -20.36 3.43
CA PRO A 127 8.18 -20.74 4.62
C PRO A 127 6.72 -20.36 4.56
N GLY A 128 5.85 -21.33 4.85
CA GLY A 128 4.40 -21.17 4.76
C GLY A 128 3.76 -21.74 3.49
N MET A 129 4.46 -21.81 2.37
CA MET A 129 3.89 -22.34 1.11
C MET A 129 3.43 -23.81 1.21
N GLY A 130 4.14 -24.65 1.93
CA GLY A 130 3.73 -26.03 2.12
C GLY A 130 2.47 -26.17 2.97
N HIS A 131 2.28 -25.31 3.97
CA HIS A 131 1.02 -25.23 4.72
C HIS A 131 -0.14 -24.75 3.84
N MET A 132 0.10 -23.74 3.04
CA MET A 132 -0.89 -23.25 2.06
C MET A 132 -1.24 -24.35 1.06
N TYR A 133 -0.26 -25.07 0.53
CA TYR A 133 -0.46 -26.22 -0.35
C TYR A 133 -1.32 -27.30 0.30
N LYS A 134 -1.17 -27.55 1.61
CA LYS A 134 -2.02 -28.49 2.38
C LYS A 134 -3.40 -27.90 2.75
N GLY A 135 -3.72 -26.68 2.37
CA GLY A 135 -4.98 -26.00 2.70
C GLY A 135 -4.99 -25.37 4.09
N GLN A 136 -3.84 -25.30 4.78
CA GLN A 136 -3.69 -24.69 6.10
C GLN A 136 -3.27 -23.21 5.96
N MET A 137 -4.13 -22.40 5.35
CA MET A 137 -3.81 -21.01 4.98
C MET A 137 -3.36 -20.14 6.16
N GLY A 138 -4.07 -20.21 7.30
CA GLY A 138 -3.71 -19.43 8.48
C GLY A 138 -2.30 -19.75 8.98
N ALA A 139 -1.96 -21.05 9.07
CA ALA A 139 -0.62 -21.47 9.45
C ALA A 139 0.43 -21.08 8.39
N GLY A 140 0.09 -21.20 7.10
CA GLY A 140 0.99 -20.81 6.01
C GLY A 140 1.33 -19.34 6.03
N LEU A 141 0.33 -18.49 6.20
CA LEU A 141 0.50 -17.04 6.28
C LEU A 141 1.26 -16.61 7.55
N SER A 142 1.00 -17.24 8.70
CA SER A 142 1.77 -16.97 9.91
C SER A 142 3.25 -17.28 9.75
N TRP A 143 3.61 -18.41 9.12
CA TRP A 143 5.00 -18.75 8.82
C TRP A 143 5.65 -17.81 7.82
N LEU A 144 4.92 -17.43 6.76
CA LEU A 144 5.39 -16.46 5.79
C LEU A 144 5.64 -15.10 6.45
N PHE A 145 4.72 -14.66 7.29
CA PHE A 145 4.84 -13.40 8.02
C PHE A 145 6.05 -13.40 8.98
N ALA A 146 6.22 -14.47 9.76
CA ALA A 146 7.38 -14.60 10.64
C ALA A 146 8.71 -14.57 9.86
N TYR A 147 8.76 -15.26 8.73
CA TYR A 147 9.94 -15.27 7.86
C TYR A 147 10.25 -13.90 7.29
N VAL A 148 9.22 -13.18 6.83
CA VAL A 148 9.37 -11.82 6.32
C VAL A 148 9.84 -10.85 7.39
N LEU A 149 9.28 -10.93 8.62
CA LEU A 149 9.74 -10.10 9.74
C LEU A 149 11.21 -10.37 10.08
N ALA A 150 11.63 -11.63 10.05
CA ALA A 150 13.02 -11.98 10.29
C ALA A 150 13.95 -11.42 9.19
N TRP A 151 13.51 -11.41 7.92
CA TRP A 151 14.23 -10.78 6.82
C TRP A 151 14.33 -9.26 6.98
N VAL A 152 13.22 -8.60 7.32
CA VAL A 152 13.21 -7.15 7.58
C VAL A 152 14.19 -6.81 8.69
N TRP A 153 14.22 -7.60 9.76
CA TRP A 153 15.16 -7.39 10.87
C TRP A 153 16.61 -7.67 10.46
N TYR A 154 16.88 -8.72 9.68
CA TYR A 154 18.21 -9.01 9.13
C TYR A 154 18.77 -7.81 8.35
N PHE A 155 18.01 -7.25 7.41
CA PHE A 155 18.41 -6.07 6.65
C PHE A 155 18.48 -4.77 7.47
N SER A 156 17.89 -4.75 8.66
CA SER A 156 17.97 -3.60 9.59
C SER A 156 19.24 -3.60 10.46
N GLY A 157 20.19 -4.47 10.21
CA GLY A 157 21.47 -4.51 10.93
C GLY A 157 21.59 -5.60 11.99
N GLY A 158 20.71 -6.61 11.98
CA GLY A 158 20.65 -7.67 12.99
C GLY A 158 21.79 -8.72 13.00
N GLY A 159 22.76 -8.61 12.10
CA GLY A 159 23.97 -9.43 12.12
C GLY A 159 23.82 -10.94 11.83
N ALA A 160 24.91 -11.69 11.90
CA ALA A 160 25.00 -13.12 11.53
C ALA A 160 24.09 -14.05 12.35
N ILE A 161 23.74 -13.68 13.60
CA ILE A 161 22.86 -14.47 14.46
C ILE A 161 21.47 -14.63 13.83
N LEU A 162 21.00 -13.63 13.10
CA LEU A 162 19.71 -13.67 12.42
C LEU A 162 19.67 -14.56 11.19
N GLY A 163 20.78 -14.76 10.51
CA GLY A 163 20.88 -15.78 9.45
C GLY A 163 20.54 -17.17 10.00
N GLY A 164 21.00 -17.47 11.22
CA GLY A 164 20.63 -18.70 11.94
C GLY A 164 19.12 -18.77 12.26
N VAL A 165 18.51 -17.67 12.70
CA VAL A 165 17.05 -17.61 12.98
C VAL A 165 16.23 -17.86 11.72
N LEU A 166 16.62 -17.30 10.57
CA LEU A 166 15.94 -17.55 9.29
C LEU A 166 15.99 -19.02 8.90
N ILE A 167 17.14 -19.68 9.04
CA ILE A 167 17.29 -21.12 8.77
C ILE A 167 16.41 -21.93 9.72
N ILE A 168 16.40 -21.62 11.02
CA ILE A 168 15.55 -22.29 12.02
C ILE A 168 14.08 -22.14 11.66
N LEU A 169 13.62 -20.95 11.24
CA LEU A 169 12.24 -20.73 10.82
C LEU A 169 11.86 -21.56 9.59
N VAL A 170 12.76 -21.68 8.61
CA VAL A 170 12.54 -22.54 7.43
C VAL A 170 12.37 -24.00 7.84
N ILE A 171 13.29 -24.51 8.65
CA ILE A 171 13.28 -25.90 9.12
C ILE A 171 12.05 -26.17 10.01
N ALA A 172 11.76 -25.28 10.95
CA ALA A 172 10.60 -25.41 11.84
C ALA A 172 9.27 -25.38 11.06
N CYS A 173 9.18 -24.55 10.03
CA CYS A 173 8.04 -24.52 9.13
C CYS A 173 7.88 -25.86 8.39
N ALA A 174 8.94 -26.40 7.83
CA ALA A 174 8.93 -27.71 7.15
C ALA A 174 8.50 -28.84 8.08
N ILE A 175 9.02 -28.86 9.32
CA ILE A 175 8.63 -29.85 10.34
C ILE A 175 7.14 -29.68 10.72
N SER A 176 6.67 -28.45 10.91
CA SER A 176 5.29 -28.19 11.31
C SER A 176 4.29 -28.61 10.23
N VAL A 177 4.67 -28.51 8.95
CA VAL A 177 3.86 -28.97 7.81
C VAL A 177 3.66 -30.47 7.81
N VAL A 178 4.65 -31.24 8.29
CA VAL A 178 4.55 -32.71 8.42
C VAL A 178 3.66 -33.07 9.60
N ARG A 179 3.86 -32.41 10.77
CA ARG A 179 3.16 -32.73 12.02
C ARG A 179 1.68 -32.38 12.01
N ARG A 180 1.29 -31.27 11.36
CA ARG A 180 -0.13 -30.91 11.23
C ARG A 180 -0.79 -31.71 10.11
N SER A 181 -1.18 -32.92 10.44
CA SER A 181 -2.12 -33.70 9.64
C SER A 181 -3.53 -33.27 10.00
N THR A 182 -4.34 -33.08 8.96
CA THR A 182 -5.79 -33.00 8.98
C THR A 182 -6.49 -31.66 9.21
N ALA A 183 -7.47 -31.56 8.36
CA ALA A 183 -8.73 -30.87 8.41
C ALA A 183 -8.63 -29.35 8.46
N THR A 184 -8.93 -28.77 7.35
CA THR A 184 -9.91 -27.72 7.34
C THR A 184 -9.55 -26.61 6.42
N THR A 185 -10.38 -26.20 5.70
CA THR A 185 -10.40 -25.14 4.70
C THR A 185 -9.60 -25.51 3.46
N GLN A 186 -10.01 -26.60 2.83
CA GLN A 186 -9.54 -26.85 1.47
C GLN A 186 -10.09 -25.74 0.57
N LEU A 187 -9.17 -24.98 -0.02
CA LEU A 187 -9.52 -24.07 -1.09
C LEU A 187 -9.63 -24.85 -2.38
N SER A 188 -10.67 -24.56 -3.16
CA SER A 188 -10.83 -25.08 -4.52
C SER A 188 -9.69 -24.63 -5.42
N ALA A 189 -9.46 -25.35 -6.52
CA ALA A 189 -8.46 -24.96 -7.52
C ALA A 189 -8.72 -23.56 -8.08
N ALA A 190 -9.99 -23.15 -8.20
CA ALA A 190 -10.37 -21.82 -8.63
C ALA A 190 -10.00 -20.75 -7.59
N GLU A 191 -10.22 -21.01 -6.31
CA GLU A 191 -9.82 -20.10 -5.22
C GLU A 191 -8.31 -19.94 -5.14
N TRP A 192 -7.54 -21.02 -5.33
CA TRP A 192 -6.08 -20.92 -5.41
C TRP A 192 -5.59 -20.04 -6.56
N LYS A 193 -6.22 -20.12 -7.72
CA LYS A 193 -5.92 -19.24 -8.85
C LYS A 193 -6.19 -17.78 -8.51
N ARG A 194 -7.31 -17.47 -7.83
CA ARG A 194 -7.64 -16.11 -7.37
C ARG A 194 -6.62 -15.59 -6.34
N VAL A 195 -6.23 -16.41 -5.38
CA VAL A 195 -5.15 -16.06 -4.42
C VAL A 195 -3.85 -15.77 -5.17
N GLY A 196 -3.50 -16.58 -6.18
CA GLY A 196 -2.34 -16.33 -7.04
C GLY A 196 -2.43 -14.97 -7.76
N ALA A 197 -3.61 -14.57 -8.25
CA ALA A 197 -3.81 -13.24 -8.84
C ALA A 197 -3.58 -12.12 -7.82
N ILE A 198 -4.05 -12.28 -6.58
CA ILE A 198 -3.82 -11.30 -5.49
C ILE A 198 -2.32 -11.14 -5.24
N PHE A 199 -1.54 -12.23 -5.20
CA PHE A 199 -0.10 -12.14 -5.01
C PHE A 199 0.62 -11.44 -6.18
N VAL A 200 0.15 -11.60 -7.41
CA VAL A 200 0.69 -10.83 -8.54
C VAL A 200 0.45 -9.33 -8.30
N PHE A 201 -0.77 -8.92 -7.97
CA PHE A 201 -1.06 -7.53 -7.65
C PHE A 201 -0.22 -7.01 -6.47
N PHE A 202 -0.06 -7.81 -5.42
CA PHE A 202 0.76 -7.48 -4.25
C PHE A 202 2.19 -7.10 -4.65
N LEU A 203 2.85 -7.89 -5.50
CA LEU A 203 4.23 -7.62 -5.93
C LEU A 203 4.36 -6.27 -6.66
N PHE A 204 3.44 -5.98 -7.59
CA PHE A 204 3.47 -4.71 -8.31
C PHE A 204 3.06 -3.52 -7.43
N THR A 205 2.22 -3.75 -6.43
CA THR A 205 1.84 -2.75 -5.43
C THR A 205 3.03 -2.34 -4.56
N ILE A 206 3.93 -3.27 -4.19
CA ILE A 206 5.18 -2.94 -3.49
C ILE A 206 6.01 -1.93 -4.28
N LEU A 207 6.17 -2.15 -5.58
CA LEU A 207 6.97 -1.27 -6.44
C LEU A 207 6.32 0.12 -6.58
N PHE A 208 5.00 0.17 -6.69
CA PHE A 208 4.25 1.43 -6.69
C PHE A 208 4.48 2.22 -5.39
N TRP A 209 4.26 1.58 -4.23
CA TRP A 209 4.45 2.25 -2.93
C TRP A 209 5.90 2.61 -2.66
N ALA A 210 6.87 1.84 -3.16
CA ALA A 210 8.28 2.18 -3.03
C ALA A 210 8.64 3.52 -3.70
N ALA A 211 8.02 3.81 -4.82
CA ALA A 211 8.16 5.10 -5.48
C ALA A 211 7.30 6.18 -4.80
N TYR A 212 6.04 5.90 -4.52
CA TYR A 212 5.11 6.83 -3.92
C TYR A 212 5.59 7.37 -2.55
N GLU A 213 6.20 6.53 -1.73
CA GLU A 213 6.71 6.90 -0.41
C GLU A 213 8.03 7.69 -0.45
N GLN A 214 8.63 7.88 -1.63
CA GLN A 214 9.79 8.77 -1.77
C GLN A 214 9.46 10.21 -1.38
N LYS A 215 8.19 10.63 -1.43
CA LYS A 215 7.76 11.96 -0.98
C LYS A 215 8.08 12.25 0.49
N GLY A 216 8.06 11.25 1.37
CA GLY A 216 8.49 11.35 2.76
C GLY A 216 10.00 11.13 2.96
N ALA A 217 10.73 10.73 1.92
CA ALA A 217 12.13 10.34 1.95
C ALA A 217 12.97 11.23 1.03
N SER A 218 13.44 10.70 -0.10
CA SER A 218 14.37 11.43 -0.99
C SER A 218 13.76 12.68 -1.62
N LEU A 219 12.47 12.69 -1.94
CA LEU A 219 11.81 13.87 -2.52
C LEU A 219 11.65 15.01 -1.52
N ASN A 220 11.50 14.71 -0.23
CA ASN A 220 11.48 15.74 0.81
C ASN A 220 12.84 16.42 0.95
N LEU A 221 13.93 15.64 0.91
CA LEU A 221 15.29 16.19 0.89
C LEU A 221 15.54 17.00 -0.39
N PHE A 222 15.12 16.49 -1.54
CA PHE A 222 15.20 17.19 -2.82
C PHE A 222 14.46 18.53 -2.79
N ALA A 223 13.26 18.56 -2.20
CA ALA A 223 12.48 19.78 -2.04
C ALA A 223 13.20 20.81 -1.16
N LYS A 224 13.82 20.37 -0.06
CA LYS A 224 14.56 21.21 0.88
C LYS A 224 15.83 21.77 0.26
N ASP A 225 16.62 20.93 -0.38
CA ASP A 225 17.98 21.27 -0.79
C ASP A 225 18.03 21.99 -2.13
N LEU A 226 17.19 21.59 -3.09
CA LEU A 226 17.36 21.90 -4.50
C LEU A 226 16.16 22.61 -5.16
N VAL A 227 15.04 22.76 -4.47
CA VAL A 227 13.87 23.47 -4.98
C VAL A 227 13.81 24.89 -4.42
N ARG A 228 13.38 25.84 -5.25
CA ARG A 228 13.10 27.19 -4.79
C ARG A 228 11.87 27.19 -3.88
N THR A 229 12.02 27.68 -2.67
CA THR A 229 10.94 27.81 -1.67
C THR A 229 10.44 29.24 -1.56
N GLU A 230 10.57 30.01 -2.64
CA GLU A 230 10.08 31.37 -2.77
C GLU A 230 9.32 31.51 -4.08
N VAL A 231 8.06 31.93 -4.00
CA VAL A 231 7.18 32.18 -5.14
C VAL A 231 6.48 33.53 -4.91
N PHE A 232 6.54 34.41 -5.87
CA PHE A 232 5.97 35.79 -5.79
C PHE A 232 6.45 36.57 -4.56
N GLY A 233 7.74 36.42 -4.17
CA GLY A 233 8.31 37.09 -3.00
C GLY A 233 7.93 36.52 -1.63
N MET A 234 7.08 35.50 -1.61
CA MET A 234 6.70 34.79 -0.38
C MET A 234 7.54 33.52 -0.21
N ARG A 235 8.21 33.39 0.93
CA ARG A 235 8.92 32.19 1.32
C ARG A 235 7.99 31.22 2.03
N PHE A 236 8.06 29.95 1.67
CA PHE A 236 7.27 28.89 2.28
C PHE A 236 8.15 27.69 2.69
N PRO A 237 7.78 26.95 3.73
CA PRO A 237 8.46 25.70 4.09
C PRO A 237 8.42 24.67 2.96
N SER A 238 9.54 23.98 2.70
CA SER A 238 9.60 22.94 1.64
C SER A 238 8.60 21.80 1.87
N SER A 239 8.26 21.50 3.14
CA SER A 239 7.27 20.51 3.54
C SER A 239 5.84 20.84 3.04
N TRP A 240 5.53 22.11 2.74
CA TRP A 240 4.23 22.48 2.17
C TRP A 240 3.95 21.84 0.81
N LEU A 241 5.00 21.55 0.05
CA LEU A 241 4.85 20.87 -1.25
C LEU A 241 4.22 19.48 -1.09
N GLN A 242 4.39 18.81 0.06
CA GLN A 242 3.75 17.52 0.31
C GLN A 242 2.23 17.62 0.39
N SER A 243 1.68 18.79 0.77
CA SER A 243 0.24 19.03 0.81
C SER A 243 -0.42 19.00 -0.58
N CYS A 244 0.35 19.12 -1.67
CA CYS A 244 -0.17 18.98 -3.02
C CYS A 244 -0.76 17.58 -3.25
N THR A 245 -0.15 16.53 -2.71
CA THR A 245 -0.64 15.14 -2.86
C THR A 245 -2.07 14.97 -2.33
N PRO A 246 -2.38 15.22 -1.06
CA PRO A 246 -3.75 15.06 -0.55
C PRO A 246 -4.72 16.07 -1.20
N LEU A 247 -4.27 17.25 -1.61
CA LEU A 247 -5.09 18.18 -2.38
C LEU A 247 -5.53 17.56 -3.71
N PHE A 248 -4.59 16.98 -4.46
CA PHE A 248 -4.91 16.28 -5.70
C PHE A 248 -5.80 15.06 -5.47
N VAL A 249 -5.61 14.32 -4.38
CA VAL A 249 -6.51 13.21 -4.02
C VAL A 249 -7.94 13.69 -3.81
N ILE A 250 -8.13 14.78 -3.04
CA ILE A 250 -9.46 15.37 -2.79
C ILE A 250 -10.16 15.76 -4.11
N VAL A 251 -9.41 16.32 -5.05
CA VAL A 251 -9.95 16.78 -6.34
C VAL A 251 -10.15 15.61 -7.31
N LEU A 252 -9.17 14.71 -7.42
CA LEU A 252 -9.16 13.67 -8.44
C LEU A 252 -10.01 12.45 -8.07
N ALA A 253 -10.16 12.11 -6.78
CA ALA A 253 -10.92 10.93 -6.38
C ALA A 253 -12.39 10.97 -6.86
N PRO A 254 -13.15 12.08 -6.70
CA PRO A 254 -14.49 12.19 -7.25
C PRO A 254 -14.50 12.10 -8.80
N LEU A 255 -13.52 12.72 -9.47
CA LEU A 255 -13.42 12.71 -10.92
C LEU A 255 -13.17 11.29 -11.47
N PHE A 256 -12.27 10.56 -10.85
CA PHE A 256 -12.00 9.16 -11.21
C PHE A 256 -13.18 8.24 -10.89
N SER A 257 -13.89 8.48 -9.79
CA SER A 257 -15.12 7.74 -9.46
C SER A 257 -16.17 7.95 -10.55
N LEU A 258 -16.42 9.20 -10.94
CA LEU A 258 -17.35 9.54 -12.03
C LEU A 258 -16.90 8.93 -13.36
N LEU A 259 -15.59 8.97 -13.66
CA LEU A 259 -15.02 8.39 -14.87
C LEU A 259 -15.31 6.89 -14.97
N TRP A 260 -15.05 6.14 -13.88
CA TRP A 260 -15.28 4.69 -13.86
C TRP A 260 -16.77 4.37 -13.96
N VAL A 261 -17.64 5.10 -13.26
CA VAL A 261 -19.10 4.93 -13.34
C VAL A 261 -19.60 5.22 -14.76
N ARG A 262 -19.16 6.30 -15.39
CA ARG A 262 -19.57 6.69 -16.74
C ARG A 262 -19.14 5.68 -17.79
N TRP A 263 -17.97 5.07 -17.63
CA TRP A 263 -17.50 4.02 -18.55
C TRP A 263 -18.24 2.68 -18.37
N GLY A 264 -18.79 2.41 -17.19
CA GLY A 264 -19.60 1.23 -16.91
C GLY A 264 -18.93 -0.06 -17.38
N LYS A 265 -19.59 -0.79 -18.29
CA LYS A 265 -19.05 -2.06 -18.84
C LYS A 265 -17.82 -1.88 -19.74
N ARG A 266 -17.52 -0.67 -20.22
CA ARG A 266 -16.34 -0.38 -21.06
C ARG A 266 -15.09 -0.04 -20.25
N GLN A 267 -15.18 0.01 -18.92
CA GLN A 267 -14.03 0.31 -18.09
C GLN A 267 -12.91 -0.73 -18.25
N PRO A 268 -11.64 -0.33 -18.19
CA PRO A 268 -10.51 -1.24 -18.22
C PRO A 268 -10.58 -2.25 -17.07
N SER A 269 -10.15 -3.49 -17.32
CA SER A 269 -10.06 -4.50 -16.25
C SER A 269 -9.04 -4.10 -15.17
N SER A 270 -9.19 -4.69 -13.97
CA SER A 270 -8.31 -4.39 -12.84
C SER A 270 -6.82 -4.48 -13.17
N PRO A 271 -6.28 -5.52 -13.86
CA PRO A 271 -4.86 -5.56 -14.22
C PRO A 271 -4.42 -4.42 -15.13
N VAL A 272 -5.29 -3.96 -16.05
CA VAL A 272 -5.00 -2.83 -16.94
C VAL A 272 -4.96 -1.52 -16.15
N LYS A 273 -5.87 -1.32 -15.20
CA LYS A 273 -5.86 -0.14 -14.31
C LYS A 273 -4.58 -0.11 -13.46
N PHE A 274 -4.13 -1.25 -12.95
CA PHE A 274 -2.84 -1.36 -12.25
C PHE A 274 -1.66 -1.00 -13.13
N THR A 275 -1.69 -1.45 -14.39
CA THR A 275 -0.65 -1.07 -15.38
C THR A 275 -0.63 0.44 -15.57
N PHE A 276 -1.78 1.09 -15.71
CA PHE A 276 -1.85 2.56 -15.76
C PHE A 276 -1.28 3.20 -14.49
N GLY A 277 -1.58 2.66 -13.32
CA GLY A 277 -0.99 3.14 -12.06
C GLY A 277 0.54 3.17 -12.11
N LEU A 278 1.16 2.08 -12.54
CA LEU A 278 2.62 1.97 -12.68
C LEU A 278 3.17 2.88 -13.80
N ILE A 279 2.45 3.06 -14.91
CA ILE A 279 2.85 3.98 -15.98
C ILE A 279 2.86 5.41 -15.47
N PHE A 280 1.78 5.88 -14.82
CA PHE A 280 1.70 7.26 -14.37
C PHE A 280 2.75 7.61 -13.32
N ILE A 281 3.00 6.71 -12.35
CA ILE A 281 4.07 6.95 -11.38
C ILE A 281 5.45 6.86 -12.05
N GLY A 282 5.64 5.98 -13.04
CA GLY A 282 6.86 5.93 -13.85
C GLY A 282 7.09 7.23 -14.63
N LEU A 283 6.03 7.80 -15.24
CA LEU A 283 6.07 9.10 -15.93
C LEU A 283 6.34 10.26 -14.96
N ALA A 284 5.84 10.18 -13.72
CA ALA A 284 6.14 11.16 -12.67
C ALA A 284 7.66 11.23 -12.42
N TYR A 285 8.31 10.09 -12.34
CA TYR A 285 9.77 10.02 -12.20
C TYR A 285 10.52 10.38 -13.48
N CYS A 286 9.98 10.07 -14.66
CA CYS A 286 10.53 10.59 -15.93
C CYS A 286 10.52 12.13 -15.98
N LEU A 287 9.47 12.76 -15.45
CA LEU A 287 9.39 14.21 -15.31
C LEU A 287 10.46 14.77 -14.36
N LEU A 288 10.82 14.01 -13.32
CA LEU A 288 11.82 14.42 -12.34
C LEU A 288 13.27 14.33 -12.86
N VAL A 289 13.56 13.46 -13.83
CA VAL A 289 14.91 13.29 -14.40
C VAL A 289 15.46 14.60 -14.99
N PRO A 290 14.78 15.30 -15.91
CA PRO A 290 15.27 16.59 -16.40
C PRO A 290 15.31 17.65 -15.29
N ALA A 291 14.36 17.64 -14.34
CA ALA A 291 14.40 18.53 -13.19
C ALA A 291 15.67 18.31 -12.34
N ALA A 292 16.05 17.05 -12.10
CA ALA A 292 17.29 16.70 -11.41
C ALA A 292 18.54 17.14 -12.19
N ALA A 293 18.53 17.03 -13.52
CA ALA A 293 19.63 17.51 -14.37
C ALA A 293 19.77 19.04 -14.26
N MET A 294 18.66 19.78 -14.23
CA MET A 294 18.68 21.24 -14.12
C MET A 294 19.24 21.75 -12.78
N THR A 295 19.29 20.91 -11.73
CA THR A 295 19.90 21.30 -10.44
C THR A 295 21.39 21.63 -10.55
N ALA A 296 22.06 21.22 -11.64
CA ALA A 296 23.45 21.63 -11.93
C ALA A 296 23.59 23.14 -12.12
N TYR A 297 22.50 23.82 -12.52
CA TYR A 297 22.49 25.26 -12.79
C TYR A 297 21.88 26.07 -11.63
N GLY A 298 21.48 25.43 -10.54
CA GLY A 298 20.91 26.06 -9.36
C GLY A 298 19.57 25.47 -8.93
N ARG A 299 18.90 26.14 -7.99
CA ARG A 299 17.61 25.66 -7.49
C ARG A 299 16.52 25.76 -8.55
N ILE A 300 15.73 24.69 -8.69
CA ILE A 300 14.70 24.55 -9.70
C ILE A 300 13.33 25.07 -9.21
N SER A 301 12.38 25.21 -10.13
CA SER A 301 11.00 25.59 -9.81
C SER A 301 10.26 24.50 -9.02
N PRO A 302 9.44 24.85 -8.02
CA PRO A 302 8.59 23.88 -7.31
C PRO A 302 7.55 23.21 -8.21
N LEU A 303 7.22 23.79 -9.37
CA LEU A 303 6.25 23.22 -10.32
C LEU A 303 6.66 21.81 -10.82
N TRP A 304 7.95 21.49 -10.84
CA TRP A 304 8.42 20.13 -11.15
C TRP A 304 7.90 19.10 -10.15
N LEU A 305 7.94 19.41 -8.84
CA LEU A 305 7.40 18.53 -7.81
C LEU A 305 5.86 18.54 -7.82
N VAL A 306 5.22 19.67 -8.09
CA VAL A 306 3.77 19.74 -8.22
C VAL A 306 3.30 18.83 -9.36
N GLY A 307 3.97 18.87 -10.52
CA GLY A 307 3.69 17.98 -11.66
C GLY A 307 3.92 16.51 -11.33
N LEU A 308 5.01 16.19 -10.61
CA LEU A 308 5.29 14.84 -10.11
C LEU A 308 4.16 14.34 -9.21
N TYR A 309 3.78 15.09 -8.17
CA TYR A 309 2.73 14.71 -7.24
C TYR A 309 1.36 14.56 -7.92
N PHE A 310 1.08 15.38 -8.92
CA PHE A 310 -0.12 15.22 -9.74
C PHE A 310 -0.15 13.87 -10.46
N LEU A 311 0.93 13.50 -11.16
CA LEU A 311 1.04 12.22 -11.87
C LEU A 311 1.03 11.02 -10.91
N GLU A 312 1.68 11.14 -9.74
CA GLU A 312 1.62 10.12 -8.69
C GLU A 312 0.19 9.85 -8.22
N VAL A 313 -0.60 10.91 -7.99
CA VAL A 313 -1.99 10.77 -7.56
C VAL A 313 -2.86 10.20 -8.67
N VAL A 314 -2.65 10.60 -9.93
CA VAL A 314 -3.34 9.95 -11.08
C VAL A 314 -3.05 8.45 -11.09
N GLY A 315 -1.80 8.05 -10.87
CA GLY A 315 -1.41 6.65 -10.73
C GLY A 315 -2.08 5.96 -9.55
N GLU A 316 -2.14 6.62 -8.40
CA GLU A 316 -2.79 6.12 -7.19
C GLU A 316 -4.28 5.89 -7.41
N MET A 317 -5.00 6.79 -8.08
CA MET A 317 -6.42 6.63 -8.39
C MET A 317 -6.69 5.42 -9.31
N CYS A 318 -5.72 5.04 -10.12
CA CYS A 318 -5.81 3.84 -10.94
C CYS A 318 -5.51 2.55 -10.15
N LEU A 319 -4.72 2.60 -9.07
CA LEU A 319 -4.21 1.42 -8.37
C LEU A 319 -4.91 1.16 -7.04
N SER A 320 -4.94 2.14 -6.13
CA SER A 320 -5.32 1.90 -4.73
C SER A 320 -6.79 1.53 -4.53
N PRO A 321 -7.77 2.29 -5.04
CA PRO A 321 -9.18 1.93 -4.90
C PRO A 321 -9.51 0.63 -5.63
N VAL A 322 -8.91 0.44 -6.80
CA VAL A 322 -9.11 -0.77 -7.64
C VAL A 322 -8.52 -1.99 -6.96
N GLY A 323 -7.34 -1.87 -6.36
CA GLY A 323 -6.68 -2.96 -5.66
C GLY A 323 -7.48 -3.44 -4.46
N LEU A 324 -7.93 -2.50 -3.62
CA LEU A 324 -8.75 -2.81 -2.45
C LEU A 324 -10.04 -3.56 -2.85
N SER A 325 -10.77 -3.04 -3.86
CA SER A 325 -11.96 -3.68 -4.41
C SER A 325 -11.65 -5.05 -5.03
N THR A 326 -10.55 -5.17 -5.78
CA THR A 326 -10.18 -6.42 -6.45
C THR A 326 -9.81 -7.50 -5.45
N VAL A 327 -9.04 -7.16 -4.39
CA VAL A 327 -8.66 -8.11 -3.34
C VAL A 327 -9.89 -8.63 -2.60
N THR A 328 -10.82 -7.75 -2.22
CA THR A 328 -12.05 -8.18 -1.54
C THR A 328 -12.94 -9.09 -2.39
N LYS A 329 -12.99 -8.86 -3.71
CA LYS A 329 -13.77 -9.70 -4.64
C LYS A 329 -13.10 -11.04 -4.98
N LEU A 330 -11.77 -11.07 -5.06
CA LEU A 330 -11.01 -12.28 -5.40
C LEU A 330 -10.78 -13.18 -4.20
N ALA A 331 -10.66 -12.61 -3.01
CA ALA A 331 -10.35 -13.37 -1.80
C ALA A 331 -11.47 -14.35 -1.48
N PRO A 332 -11.15 -15.63 -1.19
CA PRO A 332 -12.11 -16.56 -0.63
C PRO A 332 -12.73 -15.97 0.64
N LEU A 333 -14.05 -16.12 0.85
CA LEU A 333 -14.79 -15.52 1.97
C LEU A 333 -14.10 -15.74 3.33
N LYS A 334 -13.57 -16.94 3.56
CA LYS A 334 -12.85 -17.32 4.78
C LYS A 334 -11.50 -16.62 4.95
N LEU A 335 -10.96 -15.99 3.91
CA LEU A 335 -9.63 -15.39 3.90
C LEU A 335 -9.62 -13.89 3.62
N VAL A 336 -10.78 -13.26 3.43
CA VAL A 336 -10.88 -11.84 3.08
C VAL A 336 -10.08 -10.96 4.04
N GLY A 337 -10.25 -11.13 5.36
CA GLY A 337 -9.50 -10.35 6.36
C GLY A 337 -7.99 -10.54 6.25
N ILE A 338 -7.54 -11.79 6.04
CA ILE A 338 -6.11 -12.10 5.88
C ILE A 338 -5.56 -11.50 4.58
N MET A 339 -6.28 -11.63 3.47
CA MET A 339 -5.86 -11.06 2.18
C MET A 339 -5.83 -9.54 2.20
N MET A 340 -6.73 -8.91 2.96
CA MET A 340 -6.67 -7.47 3.23
C MET A 340 -5.43 -7.09 4.05
N GLY A 341 -5.09 -7.87 5.07
CA GLY A 341 -3.82 -7.70 5.81
C GLY A 341 -2.60 -7.82 4.90
N VAL A 342 -2.57 -8.82 4.03
CA VAL A 342 -1.52 -8.99 3.01
C VAL A 342 -1.47 -7.77 2.07
N TRP A 343 -2.62 -7.23 1.65
CA TRP A 343 -2.67 -6.03 0.83
C TRP A 343 -2.00 -4.82 1.50
N PHE A 344 -2.30 -4.55 2.76
CA PHE A 344 -1.66 -3.46 3.50
C PHE A 344 -0.18 -3.71 3.78
N LEU A 345 0.23 -4.98 3.86
CA LEU A 345 1.63 -5.35 3.99
C LEU A 345 2.45 -4.93 2.76
N ALA A 346 1.85 -4.86 1.56
CA ALA A 346 2.52 -4.35 0.37
C ALA A 346 2.98 -2.90 0.53
N ALA A 347 2.18 -2.04 1.17
CA ALA A 347 2.57 -0.66 1.47
C ALA A 347 3.77 -0.63 2.44
N SER A 348 3.79 -1.50 3.46
CA SER A 348 4.91 -1.60 4.42
C SER A 348 6.22 -2.01 3.73
N PHE A 349 6.17 -3.00 2.83
CA PHE A 349 7.33 -3.37 2.02
C PHE A 349 7.76 -2.26 1.07
N GLY A 350 6.80 -1.58 0.46
CA GLY A 350 7.05 -0.41 -0.38
C GLY A 350 7.76 0.69 0.40
N SER A 351 7.28 1.05 1.60
CA SER A 351 7.91 2.05 2.46
C SER A 351 9.33 1.65 2.88
N LYS A 352 9.57 0.36 3.19
CA LYS A 352 10.92 -0.13 3.49
C LYS A 352 11.84 -0.01 2.29
N LEU A 353 11.37 -0.36 1.09
CA LEU A 353 12.13 -0.22 -0.15
C LEU A 353 12.37 1.27 -0.47
N ALA A 354 11.39 2.14 -0.22
CA ALA A 354 11.56 3.59 -0.33
C ALA A 354 12.69 4.11 0.57
N GLY A 355 12.72 3.67 1.84
CA GLY A 355 13.80 4.00 2.78
C GLY A 355 15.18 3.53 2.27
N TYR A 356 15.26 2.33 1.74
CA TYR A 356 16.50 1.81 1.14
C TYR A 356 16.94 2.64 -0.08
N LEU A 357 16.04 2.94 -0.99
CA LEU A 357 16.31 3.76 -2.17
C LEU A 357 16.73 5.18 -1.80
N SER A 358 16.13 5.76 -0.74
CA SER A 358 16.50 7.10 -0.27
C SER A 358 17.91 7.18 0.31
N GLY A 359 18.49 6.06 0.72
CA GLY A 359 19.91 5.97 1.13
C GLY A 359 20.89 6.29 0.02
N PHE A 360 20.46 6.22 -1.25
CA PHE A 360 21.27 6.64 -2.42
C PHE A 360 21.09 8.12 -2.79
N TYR A 361 20.32 8.88 -2.01
CA TYR A 361 20.16 10.30 -2.25
C TYR A 361 21.46 11.06 -1.98
N VAL A 362 21.98 11.71 -3.00
CA VAL A 362 23.09 12.65 -2.92
C VAL A 362 22.68 13.90 -3.67
N PRO A 363 22.77 15.11 -3.09
CA PRO A 363 22.31 16.35 -3.71
C PRO A 363 23.23 16.86 -4.82
N GLN A 364 23.59 15.96 -5.74
CA GLN A 364 24.40 16.20 -6.94
C GLN A 364 23.59 15.79 -8.16
N SER A 365 23.53 16.66 -9.17
CA SER A 365 22.71 16.47 -10.37
C SER A 365 22.88 15.09 -11.00
N GLY A 366 24.12 14.63 -11.24
CA GLY A 366 24.39 13.32 -11.86
C GLY A 366 23.88 12.13 -11.05
N GLN A 367 24.00 12.18 -9.71
CA GLN A 367 23.53 11.12 -8.81
C GLN A 367 21.99 11.12 -8.72
N LEU A 368 21.37 12.28 -8.71
CA LEU A 368 19.92 12.42 -8.70
C LEU A 368 19.29 11.91 -10.00
N VAL A 369 19.89 12.25 -11.15
CA VAL A 369 19.47 11.74 -12.46
C VAL A 369 19.55 10.21 -12.48
N LYS A 370 20.63 9.64 -11.93
CA LYS A 370 20.80 8.18 -11.83
C LYS A 370 19.74 7.56 -10.92
N LEU A 371 19.53 8.11 -9.73
CA LEU A 371 18.55 7.60 -8.76
C LEU A 371 17.13 7.62 -9.33
N TYR A 372 16.68 8.80 -9.75
CA TYR A 372 15.29 8.96 -10.23
C TYR A 372 15.08 8.31 -11.61
N GLY A 373 16.10 8.29 -12.46
CA GLY A 373 16.07 7.56 -13.72
C GLY A 373 15.96 6.04 -13.52
N THR A 374 16.69 5.48 -12.55
CA THR A 374 16.59 4.05 -12.22
C THR A 374 15.18 3.70 -11.70
N ILE A 375 14.59 4.54 -10.85
CA ILE A 375 13.21 4.36 -10.36
C ILE A 375 12.23 4.43 -11.54
N ALA A 376 12.35 5.44 -12.42
CA ALA A 376 11.49 5.61 -13.59
C ALA A 376 11.53 4.38 -14.50
N VAL A 377 12.73 3.95 -14.89
CA VAL A 377 12.93 2.79 -15.78
C VAL A 377 12.39 1.51 -15.11
N GLY A 378 12.70 1.29 -13.84
CA GLY A 378 12.20 0.14 -13.09
C GLY A 378 10.66 0.05 -13.06
N LEU A 379 9.99 1.19 -12.86
CA LEU A 379 8.52 1.28 -12.85
C LEU A 379 7.93 1.02 -14.25
N LEU A 380 8.49 1.62 -15.31
CA LEU A 380 8.01 1.42 -16.67
C LEU A 380 8.24 -0.02 -17.16
N ILE A 381 9.38 -0.64 -16.82
CA ILE A 381 9.61 -2.06 -17.08
C ILE A 381 8.56 -2.91 -16.33
N SER A 382 8.31 -2.59 -15.07
CA SER A 382 7.30 -3.30 -14.26
C SER A 382 5.90 -3.16 -14.84
N ALA A 383 5.55 -1.96 -15.34
CA ALA A 383 4.29 -1.73 -16.06
C ALA A 383 4.21 -2.59 -17.34
N GLY A 384 5.29 -2.66 -18.12
CA GLY A 384 5.39 -3.52 -19.31
C GLY A 384 5.22 -5.01 -18.97
N ILE A 385 5.88 -5.48 -17.91
CA ILE A 385 5.74 -6.87 -17.44
C ILE A 385 4.29 -7.15 -17.02
N LEU A 386 3.67 -6.25 -16.25
CA LEU A 386 2.27 -6.43 -15.84
C LEU A 386 1.31 -6.40 -17.05
N ALA A 387 1.56 -5.54 -18.02
CA ALA A 387 0.79 -5.50 -19.27
C ALA A 387 0.85 -6.85 -19.99
N LEU A 388 2.04 -7.43 -20.12
CA LEU A 388 2.25 -8.76 -20.73
C LEU A 388 1.62 -9.90 -19.91
N LEU A 389 1.60 -9.76 -18.58
CA LEU A 389 0.97 -10.74 -17.69
C LEU A 389 -0.56 -10.58 -17.63
N THR A 390 -1.11 -9.46 -18.06
CA THR A 390 -2.55 -9.16 -17.98
C THR A 390 -3.45 -10.30 -18.48
N PRO A 391 -3.21 -10.95 -19.64
CA PRO A 391 -4.05 -12.07 -20.08
C PRO A 391 -4.01 -13.27 -19.13
N ARG A 392 -2.83 -13.55 -18.54
CA ARG A 392 -2.67 -14.66 -17.57
C ARG A 392 -3.34 -14.32 -16.24
N VAL A 393 -3.19 -13.08 -15.75
CA VAL A 393 -3.83 -12.61 -14.51
C VAL A 393 -5.36 -12.67 -14.66
N LYS A 394 -5.93 -12.24 -15.80
CA LYS A 394 -7.36 -12.38 -16.07
C LYS A 394 -7.83 -13.83 -16.01
N LYS A 395 -7.05 -14.78 -16.54
CA LYS A 395 -7.37 -16.21 -16.44
C LYS A 395 -7.34 -16.72 -14.98
N LEU A 396 -6.44 -16.20 -14.15
CA LEU A 396 -6.38 -16.52 -12.72
C LEU A 396 -7.57 -15.93 -11.95
N MET A 397 -8.03 -14.74 -12.33
CA MET A 397 -9.18 -14.07 -11.70
C MET A 397 -10.52 -14.79 -12.01
N GLY A 398 -10.61 -15.51 -13.13
CA GLY A 398 -11.82 -16.21 -13.56
C GLY A 398 -12.92 -15.22 -14.00
N THR A 399 -14.14 -15.42 -13.49
CA THR A 399 -15.32 -14.58 -13.82
C THR A 399 -15.34 -13.25 -13.07
N VAL A 400 -14.44 -13.05 -12.11
CA VAL A 400 -14.34 -11.81 -11.32
C VAL A 400 -13.52 -10.79 -12.11
N ASN A 401 -14.18 -9.82 -12.72
CA ASN A 401 -13.57 -8.71 -13.46
C ASN A 401 -13.89 -7.37 -12.78
#